data_a78bca95238738ddb4960b90320d3c57
#
_entry.id   a78bca95238738ddb4960b90320d3c57
#
_cell.length_a   1.000
_cell.length_b   1.000
_cell.length_c   1.000
_cell.angle_alpha   90.00
_cell.angle_beta   90.00
_cell.angle_gamma   90.00
#
_symmetry.space_group_name_H-M   'P 1'
#
loop_
_entity.id
_entity.type
_entity.pdbx_description
1 polymer ?
#
loop_
_entity_poly.entity_id
_entity_poly.type
_entity_poly.pdbx_seq_one_letter_code
_entity_poly.pdbx_strand_id
1 'polypeptide(L)'
;MSVEEKVYGCQSMTGALRRVLVRAPRAEDLHGWQKCGWRAEPDANAIAREHEAFCSLLEDAGVEVVLAESGADGNPDAIYTYDPALVADEGALLLYPGKECRRAEVDAMAEDFERAGVPVAGRLSEPAWAEGGDCCWLDARTLLVGCGYRTNAAGIARLRELLPEVELVVFDLPHWHGRDEVMHLMSLISPLAPDLAVVYEPLLPTRLAQLLEGRGVELVRVPDEEFASMGSNVLALAPRVALAVEGNPVTRERMERVGVEVLTYRGEELSKGDGGPTCLTRPLLRV
;
A
#
# COMPACT_ATOMS: atom_id res chain seq x y z
N MET A 1 15.85 -32.74 -7.20
CA MET A 1 14.88 -31.97 -6.35
C MET A 1 14.58 -30.70 -7.11
N SER A 2 13.37 -30.57 -7.68
CA SER A 2 12.92 -29.30 -8.23
C SER A 2 12.88 -28.29 -7.07
N VAL A 3 13.61 -27.19 -7.20
CA VAL A 3 13.42 -26.01 -6.32
C VAL A 3 11.99 -25.55 -6.61
N GLU A 4 11.06 -25.75 -5.69
CA GLU A 4 9.75 -25.14 -5.82
C GLU A 4 9.96 -23.62 -5.92
N GLU A 5 9.49 -23.04 -7.00
CA GLU A 5 9.63 -21.63 -7.26
C GLU A 5 8.79 -20.88 -6.20
N LYS A 6 9.43 -20.02 -5.41
CA LYS A 6 8.76 -19.26 -4.34
C LYS A 6 7.72 -18.34 -4.98
N VAL A 7 6.45 -18.49 -4.62
CA VAL A 7 5.33 -17.73 -5.20
C VAL A 7 4.83 -16.61 -4.29
N TYR A 8 5.34 -16.49 -3.07
CA TYR A 8 5.04 -15.43 -2.10
C TYR A 8 6.26 -15.14 -1.21
N GLY A 9 6.18 -14.02 -0.50
CA GLY A 9 7.17 -13.50 0.44
C GLY A 9 7.51 -12.06 0.09
N CYS A 10 7.21 -11.14 1.00
CA CYS A 10 7.28 -9.72 0.71
C CYS A 10 7.66 -8.90 1.96
N GLN A 11 8.82 -9.22 2.58
CA GLN A 11 9.38 -8.40 3.67
C GLN A 11 10.31 -7.31 3.13
N SER A 12 9.87 -6.62 2.07
CA SER A 12 10.59 -5.53 1.42
C SER A 12 9.61 -4.57 0.74
N MET A 13 9.91 -3.27 0.78
CA MET A 13 9.21 -2.27 -0.03
C MET A 13 9.88 -2.06 -1.38
N THR A 14 11.15 -2.41 -1.53
CA THR A 14 11.99 -1.97 -2.64
C THR A 14 12.62 -3.10 -3.46
N GLY A 15 12.58 -4.33 -2.97
CA GLY A 15 12.96 -5.52 -3.76
C GLY A 15 12.17 -5.61 -5.06
N ALA A 16 12.71 -6.24 -6.11
CA ALA A 16 12.03 -6.35 -7.39
C ALA A 16 10.66 -7.03 -7.21
N LEU A 17 9.59 -6.33 -7.59
CA LEU A 17 8.23 -6.84 -7.54
C LEU A 17 8.08 -7.90 -8.63
N ARG A 18 7.72 -9.12 -8.24
CA ARG A 18 7.55 -10.25 -9.14
C ARG A 18 6.11 -10.66 -9.31
N ARG A 19 5.33 -10.50 -8.24
CA ARG A 19 3.94 -10.95 -8.23
C ARG A 19 3.10 -10.03 -7.36
N VAL A 20 1.91 -9.65 -7.84
CA VAL A 20 1.03 -8.71 -7.15
C VAL A 20 -0.43 -9.10 -7.29
N LEU A 21 -1.21 -8.97 -6.21
CA LEU A 21 -2.66 -9.06 -6.25
C LEU A 21 -3.24 -7.66 -6.47
N VAL A 22 -4.16 -7.55 -7.43
CA VAL A 22 -4.95 -6.35 -7.69
C VAL A 22 -6.42 -6.71 -7.80
N ARG A 23 -7.31 -5.74 -7.59
CA ARG A 23 -8.76 -5.93 -7.73
C ARG A 23 -9.32 -4.93 -8.74
N ALA A 24 -9.95 -5.45 -9.77
CA ALA A 24 -10.64 -4.62 -10.74
C ALA A 24 -11.86 -3.92 -10.11
N PRO A 25 -12.10 -2.63 -10.41
CA PRO A 25 -13.31 -1.95 -9.98
C PRO A 25 -14.54 -2.58 -10.65
N ARG A 26 -15.59 -2.84 -9.89
CA ARG A 26 -16.87 -3.36 -10.38
C ARG A 26 -17.93 -2.27 -10.25
N ALA A 27 -18.74 -2.09 -11.26
CA ALA A 27 -19.76 -1.04 -11.29
C ALA A 27 -20.74 -1.13 -10.09
N GLU A 28 -21.07 -2.36 -9.66
CA GLU A 28 -21.93 -2.60 -8.49
C GLU A 28 -21.30 -2.14 -7.18
N ASP A 29 -19.96 -2.14 -7.06
CA ASP A 29 -19.25 -1.72 -5.85
C ASP A 29 -19.13 -0.20 -5.77
N LEU A 30 -19.12 0.51 -6.90
CA LEU A 30 -18.90 1.96 -6.95
C LEU A 30 -20.04 2.78 -6.33
N HIS A 31 -21.25 2.23 -6.24
CA HIS A 31 -22.40 2.91 -5.60
C HIS A 31 -22.18 3.25 -4.13
N GLY A 32 -21.23 2.57 -3.46
CA GLY A 32 -20.85 2.83 -2.07
C GLY A 32 -19.94 4.04 -1.85
N TRP A 33 -19.57 4.77 -2.89
CA TRP A 33 -18.53 5.80 -2.86
C TRP A 33 -18.71 6.87 -1.76
N GLN A 34 -19.93 7.38 -1.55
CA GLN A 34 -20.22 8.36 -0.49
C GLN A 34 -20.02 7.77 0.91
N LYS A 35 -20.50 6.53 1.12
CA LYS A 35 -20.37 5.83 2.39
C LYS A 35 -18.90 5.56 2.74
N CYS A 36 -18.07 5.33 1.73
CA CYS A 36 -16.64 5.10 1.89
C CYS A 36 -15.81 6.41 1.86
N GLY A 37 -16.45 7.58 1.75
CA GLY A 37 -15.79 8.87 1.83
C GLY A 37 -14.96 9.25 0.60
N TRP A 38 -15.32 8.75 -0.59
CA TRP A 38 -14.67 9.15 -1.82
C TRP A 38 -14.97 10.60 -2.15
N ARG A 39 -13.99 11.31 -2.72
CA ARG A 39 -14.07 12.75 -3.03
C ARG A 39 -15.14 13.10 -4.07
N ALA A 40 -15.45 12.18 -4.99
CA ALA A 40 -16.46 12.33 -6.02
C ALA A 40 -16.93 10.96 -6.53
N GLU A 41 -18.09 10.93 -7.20
CA GLU A 41 -18.60 9.75 -7.88
C GLU A 41 -17.63 9.31 -9.00
N PRO A 42 -17.18 8.06 -9.02
CA PRO A 42 -16.33 7.57 -10.08
C PRO A 42 -17.15 7.23 -11.34
N ASP A 43 -16.59 7.52 -12.52
CA ASP A 43 -17.11 7.01 -13.77
C ASP A 43 -16.72 5.54 -13.95
N ALA A 44 -17.71 4.64 -13.96
CA ALA A 44 -17.48 3.19 -14.00
C ALA A 44 -16.67 2.73 -15.24
N ASN A 45 -16.85 3.37 -16.39
CA ASN A 45 -16.13 3.00 -17.61
C ASN A 45 -14.71 3.60 -17.61
N ALA A 46 -14.55 4.80 -17.08
CA ALA A 46 -13.25 5.45 -17.01
C ALA A 46 -12.33 4.74 -15.99
N ILE A 47 -12.83 4.45 -14.79
CA ILE A 47 -12.07 3.76 -13.74
C ILE A 47 -11.65 2.34 -14.18
N ALA A 48 -12.51 1.62 -14.93
CA ALA A 48 -12.16 0.31 -15.47
C ALA A 48 -11.00 0.41 -16.48
N ARG A 49 -11.06 1.38 -17.41
CA ARG A 49 -9.96 1.62 -18.38
C ARG A 49 -8.65 2.04 -17.69
N GLU A 50 -8.74 2.89 -16.67
CA GLU A 50 -7.54 3.28 -15.89
C GLU A 50 -6.92 2.07 -15.19
N HIS A 51 -7.76 1.19 -14.62
CA HIS A 51 -7.27 -0.02 -13.96
C HIS A 51 -6.66 -1.01 -14.96
N GLU A 52 -7.25 -1.22 -16.14
CA GLU A 52 -6.67 -2.05 -17.20
C GLU A 52 -5.30 -1.52 -17.63
N ALA A 53 -5.17 -0.21 -17.86
CA ALA A 53 -3.90 0.42 -18.21
C ALA A 53 -2.86 0.30 -17.08
N PHE A 54 -3.29 0.43 -15.82
CA PHE A 54 -2.44 0.22 -14.66
C PHE A 54 -1.91 -1.22 -14.58
N CYS A 55 -2.76 -2.22 -14.80
CA CYS A 55 -2.35 -3.62 -14.84
C CYS A 55 -1.36 -3.90 -15.98
N SER A 56 -1.62 -3.36 -17.18
CA SER A 56 -0.71 -3.51 -18.33
C SER A 56 0.67 -2.92 -18.05
N LEU A 57 0.78 -1.78 -17.36
CA LEU A 57 2.07 -1.21 -16.96
C LEU A 57 2.83 -2.11 -15.99
N LEU A 58 2.15 -2.80 -15.08
CA LEU A 58 2.77 -3.77 -14.18
C LEU A 58 3.28 -4.99 -14.96
N GLU A 59 2.48 -5.52 -15.89
CA GLU A 59 2.84 -6.66 -16.75
C GLU A 59 4.02 -6.32 -17.67
N ASP A 60 4.01 -5.13 -18.29
CA ASP A 60 5.10 -4.63 -19.13
C ASP A 60 6.42 -4.45 -18.34
N ALA A 61 6.30 -4.15 -17.05
CA ALA A 61 7.44 -4.12 -16.11
C ALA A 61 7.89 -5.50 -15.63
N GLY A 62 7.29 -6.60 -16.14
CA GLY A 62 7.64 -7.97 -15.81
C GLY A 62 7.06 -8.47 -14.48
N VAL A 63 5.98 -7.87 -14.00
CA VAL A 63 5.26 -8.29 -12.79
C VAL A 63 4.11 -9.21 -13.18
N GLU A 64 4.00 -10.37 -12.53
CA GLU A 64 2.79 -11.21 -12.63
C GLU A 64 1.63 -10.55 -11.88
N VAL A 65 0.58 -10.20 -12.62
CA VAL A 65 -0.64 -9.62 -12.06
C VAL A 65 -1.67 -10.70 -11.78
N VAL A 66 -2.04 -10.87 -10.52
CA VAL A 66 -3.10 -11.77 -10.06
C VAL A 66 -4.36 -10.95 -9.79
N LEU A 67 -5.44 -11.26 -10.48
CA LEU A 67 -6.73 -10.59 -10.26
C LEU A 67 -7.48 -11.22 -9.09
N ALA A 68 -7.92 -10.39 -8.15
CA ALA A 68 -8.83 -10.79 -7.09
C ALA A 68 -10.23 -11.07 -7.66
N GLU A 69 -10.81 -12.21 -7.33
CA GLU A 69 -12.10 -12.68 -7.87
C GLU A 69 -13.24 -12.59 -6.86
N SER A 70 -12.93 -12.61 -5.55
CA SER A 70 -13.94 -12.60 -4.50
C SER A 70 -14.74 -11.29 -4.46
N GLY A 71 -15.99 -11.37 -4.04
CA GLY A 71 -16.90 -10.23 -3.99
C GLY A 71 -16.45 -9.15 -2.99
N ALA A 72 -16.80 -7.90 -3.27
CA ALA A 72 -16.50 -6.75 -2.43
C ALA A 72 -17.74 -6.14 -1.74
N ASP A 73 -18.90 -6.76 -1.89
CA ASP A 73 -20.19 -6.41 -1.23
C ASP A 73 -20.58 -4.93 -1.33
N GLY A 74 -20.37 -4.33 -2.51
CA GLY A 74 -20.69 -2.93 -2.78
C GLY A 74 -19.70 -1.94 -2.15
N ASN A 75 -18.48 -2.37 -1.89
CA ASN A 75 -17.43 -1.54 -1.29
C ASN A 75 -16.41 -1.09 -2.35
N PRO A 76 -16.40 0.19 -2.77
CA PRO A 76 -15.44 0.71 -3.74
C PRO A 76 -14.00 0.72 -3.23
N ASP A 77 -13.76 0.79 -1.91
CA ASP A 77 -12.41 0.75 -1.34
C ASP A 77 -11.70 -0.59 -1.57
N ALA A 78 -12.45 -1.64 -1.93
CA ALA A 78 -11.87 -2.96 -2.17
C ALA A 78 -10.84 -3.00 -3.31
N ILE A 79 -10.83 -2.00 -4.20
CA ILE A 79 -9.75 -1.83 -5.20
C ILE A 79 -8.39 -1.55 -4.54
N TYR A 80 -8.38 -1.01 -3.32
CA TYR A 80 -7.17 -0.73 -2.55
C TYR A 80 -6.74 -1.97 -1.75
N THR A 81 -6.24 -2.96 -2.46
CA THR A 81 -5.88 -4.30 -1.93
C THR A 81 -4.74 -4.30 -0.92
N TYR A 82 -4.09 -3.15 -0.70
CA TYR A 82 -2.96 -3.05 0.23
C TYR A 82 -3.37 -3.18 1.70
N ASP A 83 -4.51 -2.60 2.09
CA ASP A 83 -4.87 -2.42 3.49
C ASP A 83 -5.39 -3.68 4.22
N PRO A 84 -6.14 -4.61 3.58
CA PRO A 84 -6.69 -5.76 4.28
C PRO A 84 -5.67 -6.80 4.74
N ALA A 85 -4.42 -6.73 4.26
CA ALA A 85 -3.43 -7.74 4.57
C ALA A 85 -1.98 -7.23 4.54
N LEU A 86 -1.09 -7.98 5.18
CA LEU A 86 0.37 -7.87 5.04
C LEU A 86 0.91 -9.24 4.60
N VAL A 87 1.77 -9.28 3.57
CA VAL A 87 2.43 -10.52 3.15
C VAL A 87 3.84 -10.54 3.71
N ALA A 88 4.15 -11.59 4.48
CA ALA A 88 5.47 -11.89 5.03
C ALA A 88 6.06 -13.15 4.38
N ASP A 89 7.24 -13.57 4.81
CA ASP A 89 7.88 -14.77 4.27
C ASP A 89 7.19 -16.07 4.63
N GLU A 90 6.45 -16.09 5.75
CA GLU A 90 5.64 -17.22 6.22
C GLU A 90 4.25 -17.29 5.60
N GLY A 91 3.81 -16.22 4.93
CA GLY A 91 2.47 -16.12 4.33
C GLY A 91 1.79 -14.79 4.58
N ALA A 92 0.50 -14.73 4.31
CA ALA A 92 -0.33 -13.55 4.50
C ALA A 92 -0.82 -13.43 5.94
N LEU A 93 -0.72 -12.23 6.50
CA LEU A 93 -1.41 -11.83 7.72
C LEU A 93 -2.65 -11.05 7.34
N LEU A 94 -3.82 -11.57 7.64
CA LEU A 94 -5.08 -10.85 7.44
C LEU A 94 -5.21 -9.80 8.54
N LEU A 95 -5.30 -8.55 8.13
CA LEU A 95 -5.47 -7.44 9.04
C LEU A 95 -6.95 -7.20 9.34
N TYR A 96 -7.25 -6.37 10.33
CA TYR A 96 -8.62 -5.99 10.66
C TYR A 96 -8.74 -4.47 10.55
N PRO A 97 -9.34 -3.96 9.47
CA PRO A 97 -9.38 -2.53 9.20
C PRO A 97 -10.08 -1.71 10.28
N GLY A 98 -9.49 -0.56 10.62
CA GLY A 98 -10.11 0.44 11.48
C GLY A 98 -11.33 1.09 10.83
N LYS A 99 -11.35 1.18 9.48
CA LYS A 99 -12.50 1.66 8.69
C LYS A 99 -13.55 0.55 8.56
N GLU A 100 -14.70 0.74 9.20
CA GLU A 100 -15.72 -0.30 9.35
C GLU A 100 -16.22 -0.86 8.01
N CYS A 101 -16.45 0.00 6.99
CA CYS A 101 -16.94 -0.46 5.69
C CYS A 101 -15.97 -1.41 4.97
N ARG A 102 -14.69 -1.47 5.37
CA ARG A 102 -13.66 -2.34 4.78
C ARG A 102 -13.50 -3.70 5.45
N ARG A 103 -14.17 -3.95 6.57
CA ARG A 103 -13.98 -5.20 7.34
C ARG A 103 -14.40 -6.45 6.58
N ALA A 104 -15.42 -6.34 5.71
CA ALA A 104 -15.86 -7.45 4.86
C ALA A 104 -14.82 -7.86 3.79
N GLU A 105 -13.89 -6.95 3.42
CA GLU A 105 -12.82 -7.25 2.46
C GLU A 105 -11.87 -8.36 2.93
N VAL A 106 -11.73 -8.54 4.24
CA VAL A 106 -10.73 -9.44 4.85
C VAL A 106 -11.00 -10.91 4.49
N ASP A 107 -12.27 -11.32 4.52
CA ASP A 107 -12.64 -12.70 4.15
C ASP A 107 -12.49 -12.92 2.65
N ALA A 108 -12.90 -11.95 1.82
CA ALA A 108 -12.66 -11.98 0.38
C ALA A 108 -11.16 -12.07 0.05
N MET A 109 -10.33 -11.30 0.76
CA MET A 109 -8.87 -11.35 0.58
C MET A 109 -8.28 -12.71 0.96
N ALA A 110 -8.81 -13.39 1.99
CA ALA A 110 -8.37 -14.74 2.37
C ALA A 110 -8.63 -15.75 1.25
N GLU A 111 -9.79 -15.70 0.61
CA GLU A 111 -10.13 -16.55 -0.54
C GLU A 111 -9.22 -16.27 -1.76
N ASP A 112 -8.94 -14.98 -2.02
CA ASP A 112 -8.07 -14.58 -3.12
C ASP A 112 -6.61 -15.05 -2.88
N PHE A 113 -6.12 -15.01 -1.63
CA PHE A 113 -4.80 -15.57 -1.27
C PHE A 113 -4.75 -17.09 -1.45
N GLU A 114 -5.80 -17.81 -1.08
CA GLU A 114 -5.86 -19.26 -1.30
C GLU A 114 -5.74 -19.60 -2.79
N ARG A 115 -6.50 -18.89 -3.66
CA ARG A 115 -6.39 -19.05 -5.13
C ARG A 115 -5.01 -18.67 -5.66
N ALA A 116 -4.38 -17.67 -5.06
CA ALA A 116 -3.03 -17.24 -5.41
C ALA A 116 -1.92 -18.16 -4.86
N GLY A 117 -2.25 -19.18 -4.09
CA GLY A 117 -1.29 -20.07 -3.46
C GLY A 117 -0.49 -19.42 -2.32
N VAL A 118 -1.05 -18.40 -1.67
CA VAL A 118 -0.44 -17.71 -0.53
C VAL A 118 -1.14 -18.20 0.75
N PRO A 119 -0.45 -18.92 1.64
CA PRO A 119 -1.07 -19.40 2.87
C PRO A 119 -1.38 -18.23 3.82
N VAL A 120 -2.49 -18.33 4.55
CA VAL A 120 -2.81 -17.40 5.64
C VAL A 120 -2.06 -17.84 6.90
N ALA A 121 -1.02 -17.09 7.28
CA ALA A 121 -0.18 -17.36 8.45
C ALA A 121 -0.77 -16.80 9.76
N GLY A 122 -1.69 -15.83 9.68
CA GLY A 122 -2.30 -15.24 10.87
C GLY A 122 -3.43 -14.28 10.54
N ARG A 123 -4.20 -13.91 11.57
CA ARG A 123 -5.34 -13.01 11.46
C ARG A 123 -5.43 -12.10 12.68
N LEU A 124 -5.84 -10.84 12.46
CA LEU A 124 -6.31 -9.91 13.47
C LEU A 124 -7.83 -9.99 13.59
N SER A 125 -8.35 -9.63 14.75
CA SER A 125 -9.78 -9.48 15.03
C SER A 125 -9.98 -8.45 16.14
N GLU A 126 -11.21 -7.99 16.36
CA GLU A 126 -11.48 -7.06 17.47
C GLU A 126 -10.91 -7.55 18.81
N PRO A 127 -10.35 -6.66 19.61
CA PRO A 127 -10.22 -5.20 19.41
C PRO A 127 -8.92 -4.75 18.68
N ALA A 128 -8.21 -5.68 18.04
CA ALA A 128 -6.95 -5.42 17.37
C ALA A 128 -7.18 -4.94 15.93
N TRP A 129 -6.97 -3.64 15.65
CA TRP A 129 -7.11 -3.05 14.33
C TRP A 129 -5.75 -2.71 13.74
N ALA A 130 -5.57 -3.06 12.46
CA ALA A 130 -4.43 -2.62 11.67
C ALA A 130 -4.81 -2.60 10.18
N GLU A 131 -4.19 -1.69 9.44
CA GLU A 131 -4.29 -1.58 7.99
C GLU A 131 -2.89 -1.60 7.36
N GLY A 132 -2.80 -2.17 6.15
CA GLY A 132 -1.53 -2.30 5.43
C GLY A 132 -0.84 -0.96 5.15
N GLY A 133 -1.62 0.10 4.92
CA GLY A 133 -1.09 1.46 4.72
C GLY A 133 -0.30 2.00 5.91
N ASP A 134 -0.48 1.44 7.10
CA ASP A 134 0.34 1.76 8.28
C ASP A 134 1.56 0.83 8.45
N CYS A 135 1.74 -0.14 7.55
CA CYS A 135 2.82 -1.13 7.62
C CYS A 135 3.80 -0.95 6.47
N CYS A 136 5.01 -0.50 6.77
CA CYS A 136 6.06 -0.22 5.79
C CYS A 136 7.35 -0.96 6.15
N TRP A 137 7.77 -1.93 5.33
CA TRP A 137 9.04 -2.63 5.52
C TRP A 137 10.23 -1.69 5.27
N LEU A 138 11.06 -1.47 6.27
CA LEU A 138 12.33 -0.75 6.11
C LEU A 138 13.43 -1.69 5.61
N ASP A 139 13.44 -2.89 6.13
CA ASP A 139 14.25 -4.03 5.69
C ASP A 139 13.54 -5.34 6.08
N ALA A 140 14.11 -6.50 5.73
CA ALA A 140 13.49 -7.81 5.97
C ALA A 140 13.21 -8.15 7.45
N ARG A 141 13.78 -7.40 8.39
CA ARG A 141 13.64 -7.61 9.84
C ARG A 141 13.06 -6.41 10.58
N THR A 142 12.79 -5.31 9.88
CA THR A 142 12.30 -4.06 10.48
C THR A 142 11.03 -3.61 9.77
N LEU A 143 9.91 -3.62 10.50
CA LEU A 143 8.63 -3.11 10.05
C LEU A 143 8.32 -1.78 10.76
N LEU A 144 8.19 -0.70 9.99
CA LEU A 144 7.69 0.57 10.48
C LEU A 144 6.16 0.48 10.57
N VAL A 145 5.58 0.90 11.71
CA VAL A 145 4.13 0.83 11.92
C VAL A 145 3.60 2.18 12.39
N GLY A 146 2.62 2.72 11.64
CA GLY A 146 1.85 3.88 12.06
C GLY A 146 0.83 3.51 13.14
N CYS A 147 0.74 4.32 14.19
CA CYS A 147 -0.30 4.23 15.23
C CYS A 147 -1.22 5.44 15.08
N GLY A 148 -2.50 5.20 14.78
CA GLY A 148 -3.47 6.26 14.50
C GLY A 148 -4.90 5.77 14.59
N TYR A 149 -5.78 6.38 13.81
CA TYR A 149 -7.19 6.02 13.78
C TYR A 149 -7.48 4.69 13.05
N ARG A 150 -6.55 4.24 12.19
CA ARG A 150 -6.71 3.06 11.35
C ARG A 150 -5.99 1.84 11.95
N THR A 151 -4.91 2.07 12.70
CA THR A 151 -4.13 1.03 13.39
C THR A 151 -3.98 1.42 14.86
N ASN A 152 -4.39 0.54 15.77
CA ASN A 152 -4.37 0.79 17.21
C ASN A 152 -3.31 -0.01 17.95
N ALA A 153 -3.09 0.31 19.25
CA ALA A 153 -2.10 -0.36 20.08
C ALA A 153 -2.34 -1.88 20.21
N ALA A 154 -3.60 -2.32 20.20
CA ALA A 154 -3.94 -3.75 20.26
C ALA A 154 -3.56 -4.46 18.94
N GLY A 155 -3.79 -3.81 17.79
CA GLY A 155 -3.34 -4.30 16.47
C GLY A 155 -1.83 -4.44 16.40
N ILE A 156 -1.10 -3.42 16.86
CA ILE A 156 0.37 -3.44 16.93
C ILE A 156 0.88 -4.57 17.83
N ALA A 157 0.24 -4.77 18.99
CA ALA A 157 0.60 -5.88 19.89
C ALA A 157 0.38 -7.23 19.20
N ARG A 158 -0.74 -7.40 18.49
CA ARG A 158 -1.03 -8.63 17.77
C ARG A 158 -0.05 -8.86 16.61
N LEU A 159 0.35 -7.82 15.88
CA LEU A 159 1.38 -7.91 14.84
C LEU A 159 2.73 -8.39 15.41
N ARG A 160 3.14 -7.92 16.60
CA ARG A 160 4.36 -8.41 17.28
C ARG A 160 4.31 -9.90 17.60
N GLU A 161 3.15 -10.42 17.99
CA GLU A 161 2.97 -11.86 18.25
C GLU A 161 3.05 -12.68 16.95
N LEU A 162 2.52 -12.16 15.86
CA LEU A 162 2.51 -12.82 14.55
C LEU A 162 3.84 -12.73 13.81
N LEU A 163 4.67 -11.75 14.14
CA LEU A 163 5.97 -11.48 13.53
C LEU A 163 7.09 -11.45 14.58
N PRO A 164 7.33 -12.58 15.31
CA PRO A 164 8.23 -12.59 16.48
C PRO A 164 9.70 -12.28 16.13
N GLU A 165 10.12 -12.54 14.90
CA GLU A 165 11.48 -12.29 14.42
C GLU A 165 11.68 -10.90 13.80
N VAL A 166 10.61 -10.06 13.79
CA VAL A 166 10.59 -8.73 13.18
C VAL A 166 10.55 -7.65 14.25
N GLU A 167 11.43 -6.68 14.16
CA GLU A 167 11.37 -5.46 14.97
C GLU A 167 10.26 -4.54 14.43
N LEU A 168 9.25 -4.26 15.25
CA LEU A 168 8.20 -3.27 14.95
C LEU A 168 8.59 -1.91 15.57
N VAL A 169 8.92 -0.95 14.69
CA VAL A 169 9.22 0.44 15.09
C VAL A 169 7.95 1.28 14.89
N VAL A 170 7.38 1.75 16.00
CA VAL A 170 6.05 2.40 16.00
C VAL A 170 6.18 3.92 16.01
N PHE A 171 5.34 4.59 15.21
CA PHE A 171 5.25 6.03 15.13
C PHE A 171 3.80 6.50 15.30
N ASP A 172 3.57 7.42 16.23
CA ASP A 172 2.26 8.08 16.34
C ASP A 172 2.05 8.99 15.13
N LEU A 173 0.88 8.84 14.50
CA LEU A 173 0.48 9.66 13.36
C LEU A 173 -0.26 10.93 13.83
N PRO A 174 -0.17 12.04 13.09
CA PRO A 174 -0.83 13.29 13.45
C PRO A 174 -2.35 13.19 13.30
N HIS A 175 -3.08 14.00 14.08
CA HIS A 175 -4.55 14.15 14.01
C HIS A 175 -5.02 14.88 12.74
N TRP A 176 -4.20 15.27 11.86
CA TRP A 176 -4.44 16.09 10.68
C TRP A 176 -5.87 15.95 10.11
N HIS A 177 -6.59 17.08 10.00
CA HIS A 177 -7.99 17.19 9.57
C HIS A 177 -9.04 16.32 10.27
N GLY A 178 -8.65 15.44 11.21
CA GLY A 178 -9.60 14.70 12.04
C GLY A 178 -9.67 13.20 11.77
N ARG A 179 -10.65 12.57 12.40
CA ARG A 179 -10.83 11.12 12.40
C ARG A 179 -11.25 10.56 11.03
N ASP A 180 -11.99 11.34 10.27
CA ASP A 180 -12.59 10.91 9.01
C ASP A 180 -11.61 11.07 7.82
N GLU A 181 -10.48 11.77 8.06
CA GLU A 181 -9.42 11.94 7.07
C GLU A 181 -8.51 10.71 7.03
N VAL A 182 -8.16 10.27 5.83
CA VAL A 182 -7.24 9.12 5.67
C VAL A 182 -5.81 9.58 5.93
N MET A 183 -5.21 9.05 6.99
CA MET A 183 -3.80 9.23 7.29
C MET A 183 -3.20 7.89 7.68
N HIS A 184 -2.44 7.32 6.77
CA HIS A 184 -1.59 6.16 7.01
C HIS A 184 -0.12 6.58 7.10
N LEU A 185 0.73 5.74 7.66
CA LEU A 185 2.18 5.95 7.61
C LEU A 185 2.67 6.10 6.16
N MET A 186 2.13 5.28 5.25
CA MET A 186 2.48 5.32 3.83
C MET A 186 1.81 6.45 3.04
N SER A 187 0.99 7.28 3.67
CA SER A 187 0.65 8.59 3.13
C SER A 187 1.83 9.57 3.20
N LEU A 188 2.82 9.29 4.06
CA LEU A 188 3.95 10.18 4.37
C LEU A 188 5.28 9.69 3.82
N ILE A 189 5.40 8.39 3.49
CA ILE A 189 6.64 7.76 3.02
C ILE A 189 6.38 6.65 2.00
N SER A 190 7.15 6.66 0.92
CA SER A 190 7.26 5.55 -0.04
C SER A 190 8.73 5.23 -0.28
N PRO A 191 9.26 4.11 0.24
CA PRO A 191 10.63 3.67 -0.05
C PRO A 191 10.80 3.30 -1.53
N LEU A 192 11.88 3.78 -2.16
CA LEU A 192 12.23 3.53 -3.58
C LEU A 192 13.49 2.70 -3.76
N ALA A 193 14.36 2.69 -2.73
CA ALA A 193 15.56 1.87 -2.65
C ALA A 193 15.95 1.76 -1.16
N PRO A 194 16.89 0.88 -0.77
CA PRO A 194 17.35 0.79 0.61
C PRO A 194 17.88 2.10 1.19
N ASP A 195 18.33 3.00 0.30
CA ASP A 195 18.96 4.29 0.60
C ASP A 195 18.15 5.50 0.12
N LEU A 196 16.91 5.31 -0.35
CA LEU A 196 16.10 6.36 -0.96
C LEU A 196 14.61 6.21 -0.65
N ALA A 197 13.94 7.31 -0.28
CA ALA A 197 12.48 7.33 -0.09
C ALA A 197 11.87 8.66 -0.55
N VAL A 198 10.65 8.61 -1.08
CA VAL A 198 9.78 9.78 -1.25
C VAL A 198 9.09 10.06 0.07
N VAL A 199 9.05 11.32 0.50
CA VAL A 199 8.42 11.71 1.76
C VAL A 199 7.63 13.00 1.64
N TYR A 200 6.53 13.09 2.39
CA TYR A 200 5.89 14.37 2.69
C TYR A 200 6.35 14.85 4.07
N GLU A 201 7.40 15.67 4.06
CA GLU A 201 8.16 16.07 5.25
C GLU A 201 7.34 16.85 6.30
N PRO A 202 6.37 17.75 5.94
CA PRO A 202 5.63 18.53 6.92
C PRO A 202 4.86 17.71 7.97
N LEU A 203 4.44 16.49 7.65
CA LEU A 203 3.70 15.61 8.55
C LEU A 203 4.51 14.38 9.01
N LEU A 204 5.77 14.26 8.57
CA LEU A 204 6.60 13.13 8.91
C LEU A 204 6.90 13.10 10.42
N PRO A 205 6.63 12.01 11.16
CA PRO A 205 6.99 11.92 12.58
C PRO A 205 8.48 12.19 12.79
N THR A 206 8.83 13.07 13.74
CA THR A 206 10.24 13.47 14.00
C THR A 206 11.14 12.26 14.21
N ARG A 207 10.69 11.24 14.96
CA ARG A 207 11.47 10.03 15.19
C ARG A 207 11.68 9.20 13.91
N LEU A 208 10.74 9.25 12.96
CA LEU A 208 10.90 8.60 11.66
C LEU A 208 11.96 9.35 10.83
N ALA A 209 11.88 10.68 10.76
CA ALA A 209 12.88 11.50 10.08
C ALA A 209 14.29 11.22 10.62
N GLN A 210 14.47 11.19 11.95
CA GLN A 210 15.74 10.87 12.60
C GLN A 210 16.22 9.43 12.30
N LEU A 211 15.31 8.46 12.24
CA LEU A 211 15.64 7.07 11.87
C LEU A 211 16.15 6.99 10.44
N LEU A 212 15.46 7.64 9.49
CA LEU A 212 15.86 7.66 8.08
C LEU A 212 17.22 8.36 7.89
N GLU A 213 17.41 9.50 8.54
CA GLU A 213 18.69 10.22 8.55
C GLU A 213 19.82 9.36 9.12
N GLY A 214 19.60 8.73 10.28
CA GLY A 214 20.57 7.83 10.93
C GLY A 214 20.92 6.59 10.11
N ARG A 215 20.03 6.18 9.19
CA ARG A 215 20.23 5.10 8.22
C ARG A 215 20.84 5.58 6.89
N GLY A 216 21.05 6.88 6.73
CA GLY A 216 21.58 7.47 5.49
C GLY A 216 20.60 7.42 4.30
N VAL A 217 19.31 7.36 4.58
CA VAL A 217 18.26 7.36 3.52
C VAL A 217 18.14 8.77 2.96
N GLU A 218 18.35 8.91 1.65
CA GLU A 218 18.09 10.15 0.92
C GLU A 218 16.58 10.39 0.78
N LEU A 219 16.13 11.64 0.98
CA LEU A 219 14.72 11.99 0.98
C LEU A 219 14.35 12.82 -0.26
N VAL A 220 13.49 12.29 -1.10
CA VAL A 220 12.78 13.04 -2.16
C VAL A 220 11.54 13.67 -1.57
N ARG A 221 11.55 14.99 -1.42
CA ARG A 221 10.46 15.73 -0.77
C ARG A 221 9.33 16.02 -1.73
N VAL A 222 8.11 15.69 -1.34
CA VAL A 222 6.88 16.06 -2.06
C VAL A 222 6.52 17.51 -1.71
N PRO A 223 6.23 18.39 -2.67
CA PRO A 223 5.76 19.74 -2.37
C PRO A 223 4.30 19.72 -1.89
N ASP A 224 3.88 20.77 -1.17
CA ASP A 224 2.54 20.84 -0.57
C ASP A 224 1.42 20.71 -1.60
N GLU A 225 1.62 21.28 -2.80
CA GLU A 225 0.66 21.26 -3.90
C GLU A 225 0.42 19.85 -4.48
N GLU A 226 1.39 18.94 -4.32
CA GLU A 226 1.32 17.57 -4.84
C GLU A 226 0.97 16.52 -3.78
N PHE A 227 0.80 16.91 -2.52
CA PHE A 227 0.43 15.97 -1.46
C PHE A 227 -0.99 15.42 -1.65
N ALA A 228 -1.97 16.29 -1.89
CA ALA A 228 -3.37 15.92 -2.11
C ALA A 228 -3.60 15.11 -3.41
N SER A 229 -2.69 15.22 -4.39
CA SER A 229 -2.71 14.46 -5.65
C SER A 229 -1.90 13.18 -5.61
N MET A 230 -1.64 12.63 -4.43
CA MET A 230 -0.94 11.36 -4.21
C MET A 230 0.55 11.39 -4.58
N GLY A 231 1.20 12.56 -4.58
CA GLY A 231 2.63 12.67 -4.89
C GLY A 231 3.55 11.84 -4.00
N SER A 232 3.12 11.58 -2.75
CA SER A 232 3.86 10.73 -1.80
C SER A 232 3.56 9.23 -1.94
N ASN A 233 2.51 8.85 -2.68
CA ASN A 233 2.15 7.45 -2.87
C ASN A 233 2.79 6.91 -4.15
N VAL A 234 3.95 6.28 -4.00
CA VAL A 234 4.76 5.76 -5.11
C VAL A 234 5.06 4.28 -4.87
N LEU A 235 4.86 3.45 -5.88
CA LEU A 235 5.15 2.01 -5.82
C LEU A 235 6.53 1.72 -6.42
N ALA A 236 7.47 1.23 -5.64
CA ALA A 236 8.71 0.70 -6.18
C ALA A 236 8.43 -0.64 -6.90
N LEU A 237 8.81 -0.73 -8.18
CA LEU A 237 8.79 -1.95 -8.98
C LEU A 237 10.10 -2.73 -8.82
N ALA A 238 11.20 -1.99 -8.64
CA ALA A 238 12.53 -2.47 -8.31
C ALA A 238 13.29 -1.31 -7.63
N PRO A 239 14.48 -1.53 -7.06
CA PRO A 239 15.26 -0.42 -6.55
C PRO A 239 15.48 0.66 -7.61
N ARG A 240 15.04 1.90 -7.33
CA ARG A 240 15.07 3.06 -8.23
C ARG A 240 14.26 2.92 -9.53
N VAL A 241 13.30 2.00 -9.59
CA VAL A 241 12.28 1.92 -10.64
C VAL A 241 10.92 2.03 -9.98
N ALA A 242 10.14 3.04 -10.34
CA ALA A 242 8.93 3.41 -9.61
C ALA A 242 7.73 3.64 -10.52
N LEU A 243 6.54 3.34 -10.03
CA LEU A 243 5.26 3.67 -10.64
C LEU A 243 4.56 4.74 -9.78
N ALA A 244 4.17 5.85 -10.42
CA ALA A 244 3.51 6.98 -9.79
C ALA A 244 2.25 7.41 -10.57
N VAL A 245 1.30 8.03 -9.89
CA VAL A 245 0.14 8.62 -10.57
C VAL A 245 0.55 9.92 -11.28
N GLU A 246 -0.02 10.16 -12.45
CA GLU A 246 0.15 11.43 -13.20
C GLU A 246 -0.34 12.63 -12.37
N GLY A 247 0.11 13.84 -12.74
CA GLY A 247 -0.30 15.08 -12.09
C GLY A 247 0.66 15.58 -11.00
N ASN A 248 1.78 14.88 -10.76
CA ASN A 248 2.79 15.23 -9.76
C ASN A 248 4.17 15.52 -10.41
N PRO A 249 4.28 16.58 -11.27
CA PRO A 249 5.48 16.79 -12.08
C PRO A 249 6.72 17.15 -11.27
N VAL A 250 6.57 17.87 -10.15
CA VAL A 250 7.71 18.31 -9.32
C VAL A 250 8.28 17.11 -8.56
N THR A 251 7.44 16.27 -7.99
CA THR A 251 7.86 15.03 -7.31
C THR A 251 8.54 14.10 -8.30
N ARG A 252 7.97 13.92 -9.50
CA ARG A 252 8.56 13.13 -10.57
C ARG A 252 9.95 13.64 -10.94
N GLU A 253 10.09 14.94 -11.23
CA GLU A 253 11.39 15.54 -11.56
C GLU A 253 12.43 15.35 -10.46
N ARG A 254 12.02 15.48 -9.19
CA ARG A 254 12.92 15.25 -8.03
C ARG A 254 13.38 13.80 -7.95
N MET A 255 12.51 12.81 -8.21
CA MET A 255 12.86 11.39 -8.29
C MET A 255 13.85 11.12 -9.44
N GLU A 256 13.55 11.63 -10.63
CA GLU A 256 14.41 11.46 -11.82
C GLU A 256 15.82 12.06 -11.61
N ARG A 257 15.94 13.19 -10.91
CA ARG A 257 17.24 13.83 -10.56
C ARG A 257 18.14 12.97 -9.69
N VAL A 258 17.56 12.11 -8.85
CA VAL A 258 18.31 11.19 -7.98
C VAL A 258 18.45 9.79 -8.59
N GLY A 259 18.16 9.66 -9.89
CA GLY A 259 18.37 8.44 -10.67
C GLY A 259 17.26 7.40 -10.54
N VAL A 260 16.03 7.83 -10.26
CA VAL A 260 14.86 6.94 -10.31
C VAL A 260 14.28 6.96 -11.72
N GLU A 261 14.06 5.78 -12.29
CA GLU A 261 13.20 5.61 -13.46
C GLU A 261 11.74 5.66 -13.03
N VAL A 262 10.96 6.62 -13.56
CA VAL A 262 9.58 6.85 -13.15
C VAL A 262 8.62 6.52 -14.29
N LEU A 263 7.86 5.44 -14.12
CA LEU A 263 6.69 5.15 -14.92
C LEU A 263 5.48 5.89 -14.34
N THR A 264 4.57 6.34 -15.18
CA THR A 264 3.36 7.01 -14.72
C THR A 264 2.11 6.39 -15.33
N TYR A 265 1.01 6.41 -14.58
CA TYR A 265 -0.30 5.99 -15.05
C TYR A 265 -1.33 7.09 -14.80
N ARG A 266 -2.35 7.13 -15.64
CA ARG A 266 -3.51 7.98 -15.43
C ARG A 266 -4.40 7.37 -14.36
N GLY A 267 -4.58 8.07 -13.24
CA GLY A 267 -5.34 7.58 -12.09
C GLY A 267 -6.35 8.61 -11.58
N GLU A 268 -6.97 9.38 -12.47
CA GLU A 268 -7.94 10.42 -12.13
C GLU A 268 -9.17 9.84 -11.40
N GLU A 269 -9.66 8.71 -11.89
CA GLU A 269 -10.78 7.99 -11.27
C GLU A 269 -10.33 7.08 -10.12
N LEU A 270 -9.22 6.36 -10.30
CA LEU A 270 -8.68 5.44 -9.31
C LEU A 270 -8.23 6.12 -8.01
N SER A 271 -7.89 7.42 -8.06
CA SER A 271 -7.45 8.17 -6.88
C SER A 271 -8.58 8.88 -6.12
N LYS A 272 -9.83 8.82 -6.59
CA LYS A 272 -10.98 9.50 -5.95
C LYS A 272 -11.25 9.02 -4.52
N GLY A 273 -10.84 7.79 -4.18
CA GLY A 273 -10.90 7.23 -2.82
C GLY A 273 -9.62 7.42 -2.00
N ASP A 274 -8.77 8.39 -2.36
CA ASP A 274 -7.52 8.74 -1.66
C ASP A 274 -6.47 7.63 -1.66
N GLY A 275 -6.43 6.82 -2.73
CA GLY A 275 -5.43 5.79 -2.94
C GLY A 275 -4.59 5.99 -4.20
N GLY A 276 -3.31 5.65 -4.12
CA GLY A 276 -2.35 5.66 -5.22
C GLY A 276 -1.88 4.24 -5.60
N PRO A 277 -0.78 4.11 -6.36
CA PRO A 277 -0.36 2.82 -6.92
C PRO A 277 -0.01 1.78 -5.86
N THR A 278 0.51 2.18 -4.70
CA THR A 278 0.74 1.24 -3.59
C THR A 278 -0.58 0.72 -3.05
N CYS A 279 -1.57 1.58 -2.84
CA CYS A 279 -2.87 1.18 -2.31
C CYS A 279 -3.62 0.21 -3.25
N LEU A 280 -3.49 0.40 -4.58
CA LEU A 280 -4.10 -0.44 -5.61
C LEU A 280 -3.47 -1.84 -5.72
N THR A 281 -2.39 -2.12 -5.00
CA THR A 281 -1.63 -3.36 -5.13
C THR A 281 -1.41 -4.05 -3.79
N ARG A 282 -1.49 -5.38 -3.75
CA ARG A 282 -0.94 -6.17 -2.67
C ARG A 282 0.22 -7.01 -3.19
N PRO A 283 1.47 -6.57 -3.00
CA PRO A 283 2.64 -7.38 -3.35
C PRO A 283 2.57 -8.76 -2.70
N LEU A 284 2.72 -9.80 -3.52
CA LEU A 284 2.75 -11.21 -3.08
C LEU A 284 4.19 -11.71 -3.00
N LEU A 285 5.02 -11.33 -3.98
CA LEU A 285 6.42 -11.72 -4.06
C LEU A 285 7.31 -10.54 -4.43
N ARG A 286 8.33 -10.30 -3.64
CA ARG A 286 9.49 -9.45 -3.95
C ARG A 286 10.80 -10.23 -3.77
N VAL A 287 11.80 -9.94 -4.60
CA VAL A 287 13.13 -10.56 -4.55
C VAL A 287 14.24 -9.51 -4.59
#